data_c75251c2d79239332ad298de38e703de
#
_entry.id   c75251c2d79239332ad298de38e703de
#
_cell.length_a   1.000
_cell.length_b   1.000
_cell.length_c   1.000
_cell.angle_alpha   90.00
_cell.angle_beta   90.00
_cell.angle_gamma   90.00
#
_symmetry.space_group_name_H-M   'P 1'
#
loop_
_entity.id
_entity.type
_entity.pdbx_description
1 polymer ?
#
loop_
_entity_poly.entity_id
_entity_poly.type
_entity_poly.pdbx_seq_one_letter_code
_entity_poly.pdbx_strand_id
1 'polypeptide(L)'
;MLNYLCLMVRNLKNIPLNGNFGEVMKKINVLYDATVVCNILKNNSARSGIFFVAYNVLLEFLKRDEFNIFLYADDGGKLEYIIKNYSEFSDCKIYKYSLFQDLCNYVFYKKIDSKLNKKHFFAKLFWHILTFFLKFLDKIQKKYFVKVKDIDVYFSPMKAVPKFVLNNKQIKKYIILHDAIPLINDYRQNANHEWYFDLIKSINCHDIYFANSISTKQDFIEYVPKINSENIIVIPLSTGKEYVKIGDIDYINQVKSKYGIPLDKKYIFSLCNLDPRKNLIFSIKNFLRFVEKNNLDNFIFVLGGACWKDFENILNENIENLGEKKDKILKIGYVDDEDMSALYSGAEMFLYPSLYEGFGIPVLEAMKCGLPVICSNTTSLPEVIGDCGIKINPYSDAEMLAAMEKMYFDRDFREECITKGIDRSKMFTWKKCVDVIQNKIIGDIWGAK
;
A
#
# COMPACT_ATOMS: atom_id res chain seq x y z
N MET A 1 -20.84 -13.25 -8.27
CA MET A 1 -20.12 -11.98 -8.03
C MET A 1 -21.05 -10.80 -7.81
N LEU A 2 -21.98 -10.49 -8.73
CA LEU A 2 -23.01 -9.46 -8.49
C LEU A 2 -23.88 -9.73 -7.25
N ASN A 3 -24.19 -10.98 -6.94
CA ASN A 3 -24.97 -11.36 -5.76
C ASN A 3 -24.26 -11.08 -4.42
N TYR A 4 -22.93 -11.07 -4.40
CA TYR A 4 -22.15 -10.78 -3.18
C TYR A 4 -22.06 -9.28 -2.90
N LEU A 5 -21.93 -8.46 -3.93
CA LEU A 5 -22.02 -6.99 -3.81
C LEU A 5 -23.43 -6.53 -3.43
N CYS A 6 -24.48 -7.18 -3.94
CA CYS A 6 -25.86 -6.95 -3.50
C CYS A 6 -26.11 -7.36 -2.05
N LEU A 7 -25.47 -8.41 -1.53
CA LEU A 7 -25.56 -8.79 -0.11
C LEU A 7 -24.88 -7.78 0.80
N MET A 8 -23.73 -7.22 0.40
CA MET A 8 -23.09 -6.14 1.16
C MET A 8 -23.96 -4.87 1.22
N VAL A 9 -24.62 -4.50 0.12
CA VAL A 9 -25.50 -3.32 0.09
C VAL A 9 -26.84 -3.58 0.82
N ARG A 10 -27.36 -4.81 0.83
CA ARG A 10 -28.59 -5.16 1.57
C ARG A 10 -28.41 -5.20 3.08
N ASN A 11 -27.25 -5.61 3.57
CA ASN A 11 -26.95 -5.60 5.03
C ASN A 11 -26.77 -4.18 5.60
N LEU A 12 -26.53 -3.17 4.76
CA LEU A 12 -26.44 -1.77 5.18
C LEU A 12 -27.80 -1.08 5.40
N LYS A 13 -28.93 -1.71 4.96
CA LYS A 13 -30.27 -1.10 5.07
C LYS A 13 -31.07 -1.48 6.33
N ASN A 14 -30.58 -2.39 7.16
CA ASN A 14 -31.35 -2.91 8.32
C ASN A 14 -30.75 -2.55 9.69
N ILE A 15 -30.12 -1.40 9.82
CA ILE A 15 -29.81 -0.83 11.15
C ILE A 15 -31.00 0.09 11.51
N PRO A 16 -31.76 -0.17 12.59
CA PRO A 16 -32.86 0.69 12.98
C PRO A 16 -32.34 2.06 13.41
N LEU A 17 -32.63 3.09 12.62
CA LEU A 17 -32.43 4.51 12.95
C LEU A 17 -33.53 5.01 13.89
N ASN A 18 -33.78 4.34 15.01
CA ASN A 18 -34.69 4.83 16.04
C ASN A 18 -33.97 4.84 17.39
N GLY A 19 -33.18 5.88 17.62
CA GLY A 19 -32.71 6.28 18.92
C GLY A 19 -32.87 7.77 19.09
N ASN A 20 -33.44 8.22 20.20
CA ASN A 20 -33.69 9.61 20.55
C ASN A 20 -32.46 10.49 20.30
N PHE A 21 -32.56 11.43 19.35
CA PHE A 21 -31.55 12.46 19.11
C PHE A 21 -31.56 13.46 20.27
N GLY A 22 -30.69 13.24 21.27
CA GLY A 22 -30.60 14.14 22.43
C GLY A 22 -29.33 13.94 23.27
N GLU A 23 -28.72 12.77 23.25
CA GLU A 23 -27.41 12.58 23.89
C GLU A 23 -26.28 12.76 22.88
N VAL A 24 -25.40 13.71 23.13
CA VAL A 24 -24.12 13.82 22.39
C VAL A 24 -23.36 12.52 22.62
N MET A 25 -23.39 11.60 21.63
CA MET A 25 -22.69 10.32 21.75
C MET A 25 -21.21 10.60 22.05
N LYS A 26 -20.70 9.99 23.13
CA LYS A 26 -19.31 10.11 23.52
C LYS A 26 -18.43 9.62 22.38
N LYS A 27 -17.53 10.47 21.86
CA LYS A 27 -16.59 10.08 20.82
C LYS A 27 -15.74 8.87 21.24
N ILE A 28 -15.44 8.01 20.30
CA ILE A 28 -14.55 6.83 20.48
C ILE A 28 -13.11 7.30 20.47
N ASN A 29 -12.35 7.02 21.52
CA ASN A 29 -10.94 7.35 21.62
C ASN A 29 -10.10 6.28 20.93
N VAL A 30 -9.50 6.62 19.80
CA VAL A 30 -8.68 5.70 18.96
C VAL A 30 -7.21 6.02 19.15
N LEU A 31 -6.42 5.04 19.57
CA LEU A 31 -4.96 5.06 19.53
C LEU A 31 -4.50 4.51 18.18
N TYR A 32 -4.13 5.40 17.26
CA TYR A 32 -3.67 5.04 15.93
C TYR A 32 -2.15 4.85 15.90
N ASP A 33 -1.67 3.70 15.42
CA ASP A 33 -0.25 3.45 15.23
C ASP A 33 0.27 4.14 13.96
N ALA A 34 0.88 5.30 14.13
CA ALA A 34 1.46 6.11 13.08
C ALA A 34 2.93 5.77 12.77
N THR A 35 3.47 4.65 13.28
CA THR A 35 4.89 4.27 13.08
C THR A 35 5.26 4.21 11.59
N VAL A 36 4.37 3.67 10.75
CA VAL A 36 4.58 3.59 9.29
C VAL A 36 4.44 4.95 8.63
N VAL A 37 3.52 5.81 9.12
CA VAL A 37 3.34 7.18 8.62
C VAL A 37 4.63 8.00 8.83
N CYS A 38 5.42 7.71 9.86
CA CYS A 38 6.71 8.35 10.08
C CYS A 38 7.73 8.11 8.94
N ASN A 39 7.47 7.20 8.01
CA ASN A 39 8.27 7.03 6.81
C ASN A 39 8.16 8.21 5.82
N ILE A 40 7.23 9.14 6.02
CA ILE A 40 7.17 10.40 5.25
C ILE A 40 8.50 11.17 5.31
N LEU A 41 9.28 10.99 6.38
CA LEU A 41 10.60 11.59 6.57
C LEU A 41 11.73 10.89 5.79
N LYS A 42 11.45 9.77 5.14
CA LYS A 42 12.40 9.07 4.27
C LYS A 42 12.31 9.62 2.85
N ASN A 43 13.33 9.32 2.05
CA ASN A 43 13.31 9.62 0.61
C ASN A 43 12.08 8.98 -0.04
N ASN A 44 11.57 9.60 -1.10
CA ASN A 44 10.36 9.15 -1.80
C ASN A 44 10.43 7.67 -2.22
N SER A 45 11.59 7.21 -2.70
CA SER A 45 11.83 5.80 -3.08
C SER A 45 11.67 4.79 -1.93
N ALA A 46 11.68 5.24 -0.67
CA ALA A 46 11.45 4.39 0.50
C ALA A 46 9.97 4.32 0.93
N ARG A 47 9.07 5.02 0.23
CA ARG A 47 7.63 5.00 0.50
C ARG A 47 7.00 3.85 -0.29
N SER A 48 6.65 2.78 0.41
CA SER A 48 6.00 1.59 -0.18
C SER A 48 4.47 1.75 -0.23
N GLY A 49 3.79 0.83 -0.92
CA GLY A 49 2.32 0.76 -0.92
C GLY A 49 1.72 0.73 0.49
N ILE A 50 2.38 0.05 1.45
CA ILE A 50 1.96 0.01 2.87
C ILE A 50 2.00 1.39 3.52
N PHE A 51 3.01 2.23 3.19
CA PHE A 51 3.05 3.61 3.65
C PHE A 51 1.81 4.39 3.18
N PHE A 52 1.46 4.28 1.91
CA PHE A 52 0.30 4.98 1.37
C PHE A 52 -1.02 4.51 1.98
N VAL A 53 -1.15 3.22 2.29
CA VAL A 53 -2.32 2.71 3.04
C VAL A 53 -2.38 3.35 4.43
N ALA A 54 -1.31 3.28 5.22
CA ALA A 54 -1.28 3.84 6.56
C ALA A 54 -1.54 5.35 6.57
N TYR A 55 -0.95 6.08 5.63
CA TYR A 55 -1.09 7.52 5.49
C TYR A 55 -2.53 7.93 5.15
N ASN A 56 -3.10 7.35 4.08
CA ASN A 56 -4.43 7.72 3.61
C ASN A 56 -5.56 7.25 4.54
N VAL A 57 -5.40 6.09 5.18
CA VAL A 57 -6.34 5.62 6.21
C VAL A 57 -6.34 6.60 7.39
N LEU A 58 -5.17 7.09 7.83
CA LEU A 58 -5.10 8.11 8.89
C LEU A 58 -5.81 9.41 8.48
N LEU A 59 -5.53 9.92 7.26
CA LEU A 59 -6.20 11.13 6.78
C LEU A 59 -7.72 11.00 6.73
N GLU A 60 -8.23 9.83 6.35
CA GLU A 60 -9.68 9.58 6.38
C GLU A 60 -10.22 9.44 7.80
N PHE A 61 -9.48 8.84 8.75
CA PHE A 61 -9.88 8.80 10.16
C PHE A 61 -9.99 10.20 10.77
N LEU A 62 -9.08 11.11 10.42
CA LEU A 62 -9.09 12.50 10.92
C LEU A 62 -10.31 13.30 10.45
N LYS A 63 -11.00 12.86 9.40
CA LYS A 63 -12.24 13.49 8.89
C LYS A 63 -13.51 12.99 9.59
N ARG A 64 -13.40 12.05 10.56
CA ARG A 64 -14.55 11.40 11.21
C ARG A 64 -14.85 12.01 12.56
N ASP A 65 -16.04 12.59 12.70
CA ASP A 65 -16.46 13.27 13.93
C ASP A 65 -16.71 12.32 15.10
N GLU A 66 -16.94 11.02 14.82
CA GLU A 66 -17.17 9.99 15.82
C GLU A 66 -15.91 9.61 16.59
N PHE A 67 -14.72 9.98 16.09
CA PHE A 67 -13.44 9.60 16.65
C PHE A 67 -12.68 10.75 17.27
N ASN A 68 -12.03 10.48 18.40
CA ASN A 68 -10.89 11.25 18.91
C ASN A 68 -9.62 10.48 18.61
N ILE A 69 -8.79 10.98 17.69
CA ILE A 69 -7.58 10.29 17.26
C ILE A 69 -6.39 10.74 18.11
N PHE A 70 -5.75 9.76 18.75
CA PHE A 70 -4.46 9.91 19.43
C PHE A 70 -3.42 9.13 18.64
N LEU A 71 -2.31 9.78 18.31
CA LEU A 71 -1.24 9.15 17.55
C LEU A 71 -0.20 8.52 18.48
N TYR A 72 0.25 7.34 18.11
CA TYR A 72 1.38 6.63 18.72
C TYR A 72 2.38 6.27 17.63
N ALA A 73 3.68 6.28 17.94
CA ALA A 73 4.71 5.69 17.09
C ALA A 73 5.85 5.13 17.95
N ASP A 74 6.55 4.12 17.43
CA ASP A 74 7.75 3.56 18.07
C ASP A 74 8.83 4.62 18.31
N ASP A 75 8.98 5.57 17.37
CA ASP A 75 9.85 6.74 17.47
C ASP A 75 8.99 8.02 17.63
N GLY A 76 8.68 8.35 18.86
CA GLY A 76 7.85 9.52 19.17
C GLY A 76 8.46 10.85 18.73
N GLY A 77 9.79 10.95 18.59
CA GLY A 77 10.44 12.15 18.08
C GLY A 77 10.19 12.39 16.60
N LYS A 78 10.06 11.32 15.80
CA LYS A 78 9.62 11.43 14.41
C LYS A 78 8.18 11.89 14.32
N LEU A 79 7.32 11.34 15.16
CA LEU A 79 5.92 11.71 15.20
C LEU A 79 5.77 13.19 15.60
N GLU A 80 6.51 13.65 16.62
CA GLU A 80 6.51 15.05 17.03
C GLU A 80 7.03 15.97 15.91
N TYR A 81 8.06 15.55 15.18
CA TYR A 81 8.56 16.29 14.02
C TYR A 81 7.50 16.43 12.92
N ILE A 82 6.79 15.35 12.62
CA ILE A 82 5.73 15.34 11.58
C ILE A 82 4.60 16.29 11.98
N ILE A 83 4.10 16.20 13.20
CA ILE A 83 3.01 17.06 13.67
C ILE A 83 3.38 18.54 13.60
N LYS A 84 4.65 18.89 13.87
CA LYS A 84 5.12 20.28 13.83
C LYS A 84 5.41 20.83 12.44
N ASN A 85 5.66 19.97 11.45
CA ASN A 85 6.18 20.39 10.14
C ASN A 85 5.29 20.00 8.95
N TYR A 86 4.21 19.27 9.17
CA TYR A 86 3.26 18.86 8.13
C TYR A 86 1.86 19.33 8.51
N SER A 87 1.28 20.20 7.70
CA SER A 87 0.01 20.89 7.98
C SER A 87 -1.17 19.94 8.20
N GLU A 88 -1.20 18.84 7.47
CA GLU A 88 -2.25 17.82 7.57
C GLU A 88 -2.30 17.09 8.93
N PHE A 89 -1.23 17.23 9.75
CA PHE A 89 -1.14 16.61 11.08
C PHE A 89 -1.08 17.64 12.23
N SER A 90 -1.15 18.94 11.94
CA SER A 90 -0.97 20.01 12.93
C SER A 90 -1.90 19.91 14.14
N ASP A 91 -3.13 19.43 13.92
CA ASP A 91 -4.16 19.29 14.95
C ASP A 91 -4.16 17.93 15.64
N CYS A 92 -3.27 17.02 15.23
CA CYS A 92 -3.18 15.69 15.80
C CYS A 92 -2.59 15.69 17.20
N LYS A 93 -3.13 14.84 18.08
CA LYS A 93 -2.68 14.67 19.45
C LYS A 93 -1.77 13.45 19.58
N ILE A 94 -0.57 13.63 20.14
CA ILE A 94 0.27 12.49 20.54
C ILE A 94 -0.30 11.90 21.83
N TYR A 95 -0.45 10.58 21.87
CA TYR A 95 -0.83 9.90 23.09
C TYR A 95 0.29 9.98 24.12
N LYS A 96 -0.03 10.55 25.29
CA LYS A 96 0.91 10.77 26.38
C LYS A 96 0.66 9.76 27.50
N TYR A 97 1.66 8.97 27.84
CA TYR A 97 1.59 8.00 28.94
C TYR A 97 2.52 8.31 30.10
N SER A 98 3.45 9.24 29.95
CA SER A 98 4.32 9.71 31.04
C SER A 98 5.08 10.98 30.67
N LEU A 99 5.54 11.73 31.71
CA LEU A 99 6.44 12.87 31.53
C LEU A 99 7.81 12.46 30.94
N PHE A 100 8.27 11.26 31.25
CA PHE A 100 9.51 10.73 30.69
C PHE A 100 9.40 10.51 29.17
N GLN A 101 8.23 10.10 28.69
CA GLN A 101 7.96 10.03 27.25
C GLN A 101 8.11 11.39 26.56
N ASP A 102 7.57 12.46 27.19
CA ASP A 102 7.68 13.80 26.63
C ASP A 102 9.14 14.23 26.50
N LEU A 103 9.97 13.93 27.52
CA LEU A 103 11.42 14.16 27.45
C LEU A 103 12.09 13.36 26.32
N CYS A 104 11.79 12.07 26.21
CA CYS A 104 12.32 11.21 25.16
C CYS A 104 11.92 11.74 23.76
N ASN A 105 10.65 12.08 23.56
CA ASN A 105 10.15 12.61 22.30
C ASN A 105 10.84 13.92 21.94
N TYR A 106 11.01 14.82 22.90
CA TYR A 106 11.72 16.07 22.69
C TYR A 106 13.18 15.87 22.26
N VAL A 107 13.91 14.96 22.94
CA VAL A 107 15.31 14.67 22.59
C VAL A 107 15.40 14.00 21.22
N PHE A 108 14.49 13.08 20.89
CA PHE A 108 14.45 12.42 19.59
C PHE A 108 14.07 13.40 18.48
N TYR A 109 13.13 14.32 18.73
CA TYR A 109 12.81 15.42 17.83
C TYR A 109 14.04 16.29 17.55
N LYS A 110 14.76 16.74 18.60
CA LYS A 110 15.97 17.56 18.45
C LYS A 110 17.07 16.86 17.65
N LYS A 111 17.23 15.55 17.81
CA LYS A 111 18.14 14.74 17.00
C LYS A 111 17.77 14.78 15.52
N ILE A 112 16.48 14.60 15.20
CA ILE A 112 15.98 14.59 13.82
C ILE A 112 16.13 15.98 13.22
N ASP A 113 15.68 17.01 13.91
CA ASP A 113 15.81 18.41 13.52
C ASP A 113 17.27 18.79 13.24
N SER A 114 18.22 18.39 14.11
CA SER A 114 19.65 18.64 13.91
C SER A 114 20.25 17.93 12.69
N LYS A 115 19.72 16.76 12.34
CA LYS A 115 20.12 15.98 11.17
C LYS A 115 19.60 16.60 9.87
N LEU A 116 18.31 16.93 9.83
CA LEU A 116 17.64 17.45 8.64
C LEU A 116 18.07 18.88 8.34
N ASN A 117 18.25 19.71 9.36
CA ASN A 117 18.64 21.12 9.21
C ASN A 117 20.17 21.34 9.19
N LYS A 118 20.96 20.29 8.95
CA LYS A 118 22.43 20.33 8.77
C LYS A 118 23.18 21.11 9.88
N LYS A 119 22.72 21.04 11.14
CA LYS A 119 23.35 21.67 12.29
C LYS A 119 24.77 21.12 12.56
N HIS A 120 25.56 21.86 13.36
CA HIS A 120 26.96 21.53 13.67
C HIS A 120 27.17 20.09 14.17
N PHE A 121 28.33 19.52 13.82
CA PHE A 121 28.70 18.13 14.13
C PHE A 121 28.56 17.78 15.62
N PHE A 122 29.03 18.64 16.53
CA PHE A 122 28.97 18.41 17.98
C PHE A 122 27.52 18.33 18.50
N ALA A 123 26.61 19.16 17.98
CA ALA A 123 25.20 19.07 18.35
C ALA A 123 24.58 17.74 17.91
N LYS A 124 24.92 17.27 16.71
CA LYS A 124 24.45 15.97 16.22
C LYS A 124 24.96 14.82 17.09
N LEU A 125 26.25 14.84 17.46
CA LEU A 125 26.86 13.81 18.29
C LEU A 125 26.22 13.78 19.67
N PHE A 126 26.04 14.94 20.30
CA PHE A 126 25.38 15.07 21.61
C PHE A 126 23.97 14.45 21.60
N TRP A 127 23.13 14.86 20.64
CA TRP A 127 21.77 14.32 20.55
C TRP A 127 21.78 12.83 20.20
N HIS A 128 22.80 12.33 19.49
CA HIS A 128 22.93 10.92 19.16
C HIS A 128 23.17 10.06 20.39
N ILE A 129 24.16 10.46 21.23
CA ILE A 129 24.51 9.75 22.46
C ILE A 129 23.35 9.75 23.45
N LEU A 130 22.75 10.94 23.68
CA LEU A 130 21.62 11.06 24.58
C LEU A 130 20.42 10.22 24.13
N THR A 131 20.13 10.19 22.83
CA THR A 131 19.06 9.36 22.26
C THR A 131 19.31 7.88 22.50
N PHE A 132 20.56 7.40 22.37
CA PHE A 132 20.88 5.99 22.60
C PHE A 132 20.52 5.55 24.02
N PHE A 133 20.92 6.33 25.02
CA PHE A 133 20.61 6.03 26.40
C PHE A 133 19.10 6.10 26.70
N LEU A 134 18.43 7.15 26.24
CA LEU A 134 17.00 7.31 26.47
C LEU A 134 16.16 6.24 25.77
N LYS A 135 16.56 5.74 24.61
CA LYS A 135 15.86 4.62 23.95
C LYS A 135 15.84 3.35 24.79
N PHE A 136 16.92 3.06 25.48
CA PHE A 136 16.98 1.92 26.39
C PHE A 136 15.98 2.09 27.55
N LEU A 137 15.96 3.25 28.17
CA LEU A 137 15.03 3.55 29.28
C LEU A 137 13.57 3.58 28.82
N ASP A 138 13.28 4.16 27.65
CA ASP A 138 11.93 4.18 27.06
C ASP A 138 11.41 2.76 26.78
N LYS A 139 12.28 1.88 26.28
CA LYS A 139 11.94 0.45 26.06
C LYS A 139 11.58 -0.27 27.35
N ILE A 140 12.31 0.00 28.45
CA ILE A 140 11.99 -0.54 29.76
C ILE A 140 10.65 0.01 30.25
N GLN A 141 10.45 1.32 30.16
CA GLN A 141 9.21 1.96 30.58
C GLN A 141 8.01 1.38 29.82
N LYS A 142 8.07 1.32 28.48
CA LYS A 142 7.01 0.73 27.64
C LYS A 142 6.69 -0.71 28.00
N LYS A 143 7.70 -1.47 28.38
CA LYS A 143 7.53 -2.89 28.73
C LYS A 143 6.83 -3.10 30.08
N TYR A 144 7.13 -2.29 31.09
CA TYR A 144 6.78 -2.58 32.48
C TYR A 144 5.86 -1.57 33.15
N PHE A 145 5.84 -0.31 32.72
CA PHE A 145 5.22 0.76 33.48
C PHE A 145 4.10 1.52 32.77
N VAL A 146 3.92 1.29 31.46
CA VAL A 146 2.87 2.00 30.71
C VAL A 146 1.51 1.35 30.96
N LYS A 147 0.57 2.17 31.47
CA LYS A 147 -0.86 1.82 31.54
C LYS A 147 -1.60 2.75 30.59
N VAL A 148 -2.25 2.17 29.60
CA VAL A 148 -3.10 2.92 28.67
C VAL A 148 -4.40 3.26 29.38
N LYS A 149 -4.77 4.55 29.38
CA LYS A 149 -6.01 5.08 29.97
C LYS A 149 -6.79 5.82 28.87
N ASP A 150 -8.10 5.83 29.04
CA ASP A 150 -9.01 6.63 28.20
C ASP A 150 -8.90 6.33 26.69
N ILE A 151 -8.55 5.07 26.35
CA ILE A 151 -8.52 4.57 24.98
C ILE A 151 -9.49 3.40 24.85
N ASP A 152 -10.40 3.50 23.88
CA ASP A 152 -11.40 2.48 23.58
C ASP A 152 -10.86 1.50 22.52
N VAL A 153 -10.11 2.01 21.55
CA VAL A 153 -9.65 1.29 20.36
C VAL A 153 -8.16 1.51 20.12
N TYR A 154 -7.43 0.43 19.81
CA TYR A 154 -6.13 0.50 19.17
C TYR A 154 -6.27 0.10 17.70
N PHE A 155 -5.76 0.94 16.82
CA PHE A 155 -5.76 0.71 15.38
C PHE A 155 -4.34 0.66 14.83
N SER A 156 -3.97 -0.46 14.20
CA SER A 156 -2.69 -0.62 13.52
C SER A 156 -2.87 -0.81 12.02
N PRO A 157 -2.31 0.06 11.18
CA PRO A 157 -2.35 -0.13 9.73
C PRO A 157 -1.40 -1.23 9.25
N MET A 158 -0.52 -1.78 10.12
CA MET A 158 0.46 -2.79 9.71
C MET A 158 1.19 -3.47 10.88
N LYS A 159 1.45 -2.76 11.99
CA LYS A 159 2.38 -3.20 13.03
C LYS A 159 1.76 -4.19 14.01
N ALA A 160 2.63 -5.01 14.63
CA ALA A 160 2.29 -5.81 15.79
C ALA A 160 1.74 -4.94 16.91
N VAL A 161 0.75 -5.45 17.64
CA VAL A 161 0.18 -4.76 18.80
C VAL A 161 1.24 -4.62 19.89
N PRO A 162 1.54 -3.41 20.39
CA PRO A 162 2.51 -3.21 21.45
C PRO A 162 2.11 -3.90 22.74
N LYS A 163 3.09 -4.39 23.52
CA LYS A 163 2.82 -5.13 24.76
C LYS A 163 1.94 -4.37 25.76
N PHE A 164 2.10 -3.06 25.87
CA PHE A 164 1.30 -2.23 26.76
C PHE A 164 -0.18 -2.15 26.35
N VAL A 165 -0.49 -2.36 25.08
CA VAL A 165 -1.86 -2.48 24.55
C VAL A 165 -2.37 -3.91 24.69
N LEU A 166 -1.52 -4.93 24.41
CA LEU A 166 -1.87 -6.36 24.56
C LEU A 166 -2.33 -6.69 25.97
N ASN A 167 -1.69 -6.10 26.97
CA ASN A 167 -1.99 -6.33 28.40
C ASN A 167 -3.31 -5.68 28.86
N ASN A 168 -3.91 -4.80 28.03
CA ASN A 168 -5.19 -4.16 28.35
C ASN A 168 -6.32 -4.82 27.57
N LYS A 169 -7.13 -5.66 28.28
CA LYS A 169 -8.26 -6.39 27.69
C LYS A 169 -9.46 -5.50 27.33
N GLN A 170 -9.54 -4.28 27.88
CA GLN A 170 -10.63 -3.35 27.61
C GLN A 170 -10.48 -2.65 26.25
N ILE A 171 -9.25 -2.54 25.74
CA ILE A 171 -8.98 -1.92 24.44
C ILE A 171 -9.29 -2.94 23.35
N LYS A 172 -10.21 -2.62 22.43
CA LYS A 172 -10.45 -3.40 21.22
C LYS A 172 -9.36 -3.12 20.20
N LYS A 173 -8.88 -4.14 19.52
CA LYS A 173 -7.73 -4.07 18.62
C LYS A 173 -8.15 -4.38 17.20
N TYR A 174 -7.75 -3.50 16.29
CA TYR A 174 -8.06 -3.55 14.87
C TYR A 174 -6.76 -3.42 14.06
N ILE A 175 -6.49 -4.37 13.18
CA ILE A 175 -5.22 -4.47 12.47
C ILE A 175 -5.47 -4.68 10.97
N ILE A 176 -4.78 -3.94 10.10
CA ILE A 176 -4.79 -4.21 8.66
C ILE A 176 -3.73 -5.28 8.33
N LEU A 177 -4.17 -6.30 7.59
CA LEU A 177 -3.34 -7.37 7.03
C LEU A 177 -3.12 -7.08 5.54
N HIS A 178 -1.86 -6.96 5.10
CA HIS A 178 -1.52 -6.55 3.73
C HIS A 178 -1.31 -7.72 2.78
N ASP A 179 -0.54 -8.70 3.19
CA ASP A 179 -0.26 -9.93 2.44
C ASP A 179 0.35 -11.00 3.34
N ALA A 180 0.42 -12.23 2.85
CA ALA A 180 1.06 -13.34 3.54
C ALA A 180 2.39 -13.76 2.88
N ILE A 181 2.98 -12.92 2.01
CA ILE A 181 4.20 -13.22 1.25
C ILE A 181 5.32 -13.81 2.12
N PRO A 182 5.63 -13.27 3.33
CA PRO A 182 6.69 -13.84 4.16
C PRO A 182 6.38 -15.23 4.75
N LEU A 183 5.14 -15.69 4.68
CA LEU A 183 4.73 -17.04 5.14
C LEU A 183 4.82 -18.07 4.01
N ILE A 184 4.82 -17.64 2.76
CA ILE A 184 4.85 -18.51 1.58
C ILE A 184 6.31 -18.79 1.24
N ASN A 185 6.73 -20.06 1.35
CA ASN A 185 8.14 -20.46 1.19
C ASN A 185 8.76 -20.01 -0.14
N ASP A 186 8.00 -20.08 -1.24
CA ASP A 186 8.46 -19.72 -2.59
C ASP A 186 8.82 -18.23 -2.74
N TYR A 187 8.26 -17.37 -1.87
CA TYR A 187 8.44 -15.92 -1.90
C TYR A 187 9.19 -15.38 -0.68
N ARG A 188 9.63 -16.26 0.22
CA ARG A 188 10.35 -15.92 1.45
C ARG A 188 11.80 -15.55 1.17
N GLN A 189 12.00 -14.51 0.36
CA GLN A 189 13.37 -14.08 0.03
C GLN A 189 13.95 -13.09 1.05
N ASN A 190 15.19 -13.29 1.39
CA ASN A 190 16.30 -12.46 1.93
C ASN A 190 16.05 -11.12 2.66
N ALA A 191 14.81 -10.68 2.91
CA ALA A 191 14.53 -9.49 3.67
C ALA A 191 14.39 -9.82 5.17
N ASN A 192 14.86 -8.92 6.04
CA ASN A 192 14.61 -9.02 7.46
C ASN A 192 13.11 -8.83 7.75
N HIS A 193 12.38 -9.95 7.91
CA HIS A 193 10.95 -9.99 8.17
C HIS A 193 10.60 -10.02 9.67
N GLU A 194 11.51 -9.66 10.58
CA GLU A 194 11.25 -9.69 12.04
C GLU A 194 9.96 -8.97 12.42
N TRP A 195 9.74 -7.78 11.87
CA TRP A 195 8.52 -7.00 12.12
C TRP A 195 7.23 -7.74 11.70
N TYR A 196 7.30 -8.54 10.63
CA TYR A 196 6.17 -9.32 10.15
C TYR A 196 5.90 -10.51 11.07
N PHE A 197 6.93 -11.23 11.48
CA PHE A 197 6.79 -12.31 12.44
C PHE A 197 6.33 -11.82 13.83
N ASP A 198 6.69 -10.59 14.21
CA ASP A 198 6.16 -9.99 15.43
C ASP A 198 4.67 -9.67 15.29
N LEU A 199 4.21 -9.21 14.11
CA LEU A 199 2.78 -9.08 13.80
C LEU A 199 2.08 -10.45 13.93
N ILE A 200 2.59 -11.50 13.27
CA ILE A 200 2.02 -12.84 13.32
C ILE A 200 1.95 -13.37 14.76
N LYS A 201 2.99 -13.15 15.57
CA LYS A 201 2.98 -13.53 17.00
C LYS A 201 1.91 -12.80 17.80
N SER A 202 1.62 -11.54 17.46
CA SER A 202 0.63 -10.71 18.15
C SER A 202 -0.82 -11.04 17.80
N ILE A 203 -1.07 -11.74 16.68
CA ILE A 203 -2.41 -12.17 16.25
C ILE A 203 -3.04 -13.09 17.30
N ASN A 204 -4.34 -12.89 17.57
CA ASN A 204 -5.15 -13.77 18.42
C ASN A 204 -6.58 -13.89 17.85
N CYS A 205 -7.40 -14.78 18.40
CA CYS A 205 -8.75 -15.05 17.90
C CYS A 205 -9.82 -14.02 18.29
N HIS A 206 -9.48 -13.02 19.13
CA HIS A 206 -10.44 -12.04 19.65
C HIS A 206 -10.34 -10.68 19.00
N ASP A 207 -9.20 -10.36 18.35
CA ASP A 207 -8.98 -9.10 17.70
C ASP A 207 -9.62 -9.10 16.30
N ILE A 208 -9.88 -7.93 15.76
CA ILE A 208 -10.48 -7.75 14.44
C ILE A 208 -9.39 -7.41 13.41
N TYR A 209 -9.48 -8.03 12.27
CA TYR A 209 -8.52 -7.88 11.19
C TYR A 209 -9.19 -7.38 9.92
N PHE A 210 -8.52 -6.50 9.20
CA PHE A 210 -8.96 -6.03 7.90
C PHE A 210 -7.98 -6.53 6.83
N ALA A 211 -8.45 -7.41 5.96
CA ALA A 211 -7.67 -7.88 4.82
C ALA A 211 -7.94 -6.96 3.62
N ASN A 212 -6.89 -6.64 2.87
CA ASN A 212 -7.00 -5.79 1.68
C ASN A 212 -7.63 -6.51 0.46
N SER A 213 -7.77 -7.84 0.52
CA SER A 213 -8.39 -8.66 -0.53
C SER A 213 -8.98 -9.94 0.06
N ILE A 214 -9.84 -10.64 -0.72
CA ILE A 214 -10.34 -11.97 -0.38
C ILE A 214 -9.18 -12.97 -0.36
N SER A 215 -8.26 -12.86 -1.33
CA SER A 215 -7.05 -13.69 -1.37
C SER A 215 -6.23 -13.54 -0.08
N THR A 216 -5.92 -12.32 0.35
CA THR A 216 -5.21 -12.09 1.62
C THR A 216 -5.98 -12.66 2.82
N LYS A 217 -7.31 -12.53 2.86
CA LYS A 217 -8.12 -13.16 3.91
C LYS A 217 -7.93 -14.68 3.92
N GLN A 218 -7.99 -15.33 2.76
CA GLN A 218 -7.82 -16.78 2.63
C GLN A 218 -6.43 -17.24 3.08
N ASP A 219 -5.39 -16.53 2.65
CA ASP A 219 -4.02 -16.83 3.06
C ASP A 219 -3.83 -16.75 4.59
N PHE A 220 -4.39 -15.71 5.23
CA PHE A 220 -4.29 -15.62 6.70
C PHE A 220 -5.08 -16.73 7.42
N ILE A 221 -6.20 -17.18 6.85
CA ILE A 221 -6.94 -18.34 7.39
C ILE A 221 -6.09 -19.61 7.26
N GLU A 222 -5.40 -19.78 6.13
CA GLU A 222 -4.58 -20.97 5.86
C GLU A 222 -3.28 -20.97 6.69
N TYR A 223 -2.52 -19.86 6.67
CA TYR A 223 -1.17 -19.83 7.24
C TYR A 223 -1.13 -19.40 8.72
N VAL A 224 -2.22 -18.89 9.29
CA VAL A 224 -2.29 -18.41 10.68
C VAL A 224 -3.47 -19.07 11.42
N PRO A 225 -3.38 -20.35 11.80
CA PRO A 225 -4.52 -21.12 12.34
C PRO A 225 -5.17 -20.55 13.60
N LYS A 226 -4.48 -19.67 14.33
CA LYS A 226 -5.02 -19.02 15.55
C LYS A 226 -5.95 -17.85 15.26
N ILE A 227 -6.05 -17.39 14.00
CA ILE A 227 -6.94 -16.30 13.62
C ILE A 227 -8.38 -16.83 13.47
N ASN A 228 -9.37 -16.06 13.93
CA ASN A 228 -10.76 -16.40 13.67
C ASN A 228 -11.17 -15.79 12.31
N SER A 229 -11.59 -16.64 11.37
CA SER A 229 -12.00 -16.23 10.02
C SER A 229 -13.16 -15.24 10.00
N GLU A 230 -14.07 -15.28 11.00
CA GLU A 230 -15.18 -14.35 11.14
C GLU A 230 -14.71 -12.94 11.53
N ASN A 231 -13.55 -12.84 12.15
CA ASN A 231 -12.94 -11.59 12.56
C ASN A 231 -12.08 -10.96 11.45
N ILE A 232 -12.03 -11.55 10.25
CA ILE A 232 -11.32 -10.98 9.09
C ILE A 232 -12.34 -10.37 8.13
N ILE A 233 -12.32 -9.05 8.01
CA ILE A 233 -13.19 -8.26 7.13
C ILE A 233 -12.39 -7.75 5.95
N VAL A 234 -12.89 -7.95 4.73
CA VAL A 234 -12.23 -7.45 3.53
C VAL A 234 -12.55 -5.96 3.34
N ILE A 235 -11.52 -5.14 3.13
CA ILE A 235 -11.62 -3.71 2.86
C ILE A 235 -11.06 -3.38 1.47
N PRO A 236 -11.72 -2.52 0.70
CA PRO A 236 -11.18 -2.05 -0.57
C PRO A 236 -10.05 -1.04 -0.30
N LEU A 237 -8.88 -1.24 -0.89
CA LEU A 237 -7.85 -0.19 -0.91
C LEU A 237 -8.11 0.81 -2.04
N SER A 238 -7.28 1.86 -2.08
CA SER A 238 -7.23 2.83 -3.18
C SER A 238 -5.77 3.08 -3.57
N THR A 239 -5.57 3.95 -4.55
CA THR A 239 -4.24 4.41 -4.97
C THR A 239 -3.65 5.38 -3.95
N GLY A 240 -2.32 5.45 -3.88
CA GLY A 240 -1.61 6.32 -2.93
C GLY A 240 -1.86 7.80 -3.17
N LYS A 241 -2.06 8.20 -4.43
CA LYS A 241 -2.40 9.54 -4.89
C LYS A 241 -3.58 9.49 -5.85
N GLU A 242 -4.04 10.66 -6.28
CA GLU A 242 -4.99 10.75 -7.39
C GLU A 242 -4.26 10.46 -8.71
N TYR A 243 -4.77 9.49 -9.42
CA TYR A 243 -4.35 9.11 -10.75
C TYR A 243 -5.47 9.46 -11.71
N VAL A 244 -5.12 10.09 -12.83
CA VAL A 244 -6.09 10.51 -13.85
C VAL A 244 -5.52 10.27 -15.23
N LYS A 245 -6.40 10.06 -16.21
CA LYS A 245 -6.00 9.99 -17.62
C LYS A 245 -5.51 11.37 -18.06
N ILE A 246 -4.27 11.47 -18.52
CA ILE A 246 -3.69 12.69 -19.11
C ILE A 246 -3.98 12.70 -20.61
N GLY A 247 -4.62 13.75 -21.09
CA GLY A 247 -4.87 13.99 -22.52
C GLY A 247 -3.88 14.95 -23.18
N ASP A 248 -3.06 15.64 -22.39
CA ASP A 248 -2.04 16.57 -22.86
C ASP A 248 -0.81 15.80 -23.39
N ILE A 249 -0.69 15.73 -24.72
CA ILE A 249 0.38 15.01 -25.40
C ILE A 249 1.73 15.69 -25.19
N ASP A 250 1.78 17.02 -25.09
CA ASP A 250 3.03 17.74 -24.88
C ASP A 250 3.59 17.46 -23.48
N TYR A 251 2.72 17.42 -22.47
CA TYR A 251 3.12 17.01 -21.12
C TYR A 251 3.58 15.55 -21.07
N ILE A 252 2.86 14.62 -21.73
CA ILE A 252 3.28 13.22 -21.84
C ILE A 252 4.66 13.12 -22.49
N ASN A 253 4.92 13.85 -23.57
CA ASN A 253 6.20 13.86 -24.27
C ASN A 253 7.33 14.48 -23.43
N GLN A 254 7.05 15.52 -22.65
CA GLN A 254 8.00 16.07 -21.69
C GLN A 254 8.40 15.01 -20.64
N VAL A 255 7.43 14.31 -20.09
CA VAL A 255 7.69 13.23 -19.11
C VAL A 255 8.43 12.06 -19.76
N LYS A 256 8.04 11.63 -20.98
CA LYS A 256 8.80 10.62 -21.75
C LYS A 256 10.26 11.02 -21.88
N SER A 257 10.54 12.26 -22.28
CA SER A 257 11.92 12.79 -22.45
C SER A 257 12.69 12.77 -21.12
N LYS A 258 12.06 13.14 -20.00
CA LYS A 258 12.66 13.11 -18.67
C LYS A 258 13.18 11.71 -18.29
N TYR A 259 12.46 10.68 -18.69
CA TYR A 259 12.83 9.27 -18.41
C TYR A 259 13.54 8.57 -19.58
N GLY A 260 13.96 9.31 -20.60
CA GLY A 260 14.70 8.75 -21.75
C GLY A 260 13.87 7.85 -22.65
N ILE A 261 12.53 7.95 -22.62
CA ILE A 261 11.63 7.22 -23.52
C ILE A 261 11.61 7.95 -24.88
N PRO A 262 12.04 7.32 -25.99
CA PRO A 262 12.04 7.97 -27.31
C PRO A 262 10.63 8.38 -27.73
N LEU A 263 10.51 9.60 -28.28
CA LEU A 263 9.21 10.19 -28.62
C LEU A 263 8.54 9.50 -29.82
N ASP A 264 9.34 8.97 -30.73
CA ASP A 264 8.91 8.20 -31.92
C ASP A 264 8.52 6.75 -31.59
N LYS A 265 8.79 6.28 -30.36
CA LYS A 265 8.48 4.91 -29.96
C LYS A 265 7.16 4.83 -29.18
N LYS A 266 6.37 3.81 -29.49
CA LYS A 266 5.30 3.31 -28.65
C LYS A 266 5.87 2.44 -27.54
N TYR A 267 5.21 2.38 -26.41
CA TYR A 267 5.71 1.54 -25.33
C TYR A 267 4.63 0.77 -24.60
N ILE A 268 5.01 -0.41 -24.15
CA ILE A 268 4.28 -1.21 -23.15
C ILE A 268 4.92 -0.91 -21.79
N PHE A 269 4.13 -0.88 -20.73
CA PHE A 269 4.59 -0.41 -19.44
C PHE A 269 4.41 -1.47 -18.34
N SER A 270 5.39 -1.59 -17.46
CA SER A 270 5.30 -2.24 -16.16
C SER A 270 5.88 -1.32 -15.09
N LEU A 271 5.18 -1.17 -13.97
CA LEU A 271 5.65 -0.39 -12.83
C LEU A 271 5.53 -1.23 -11.56
N CYS A 272 6.66 -1.50 -10.91
CA CYS A 272 6.70 -2.31 -9.69
C CYS A 272 8.06 -2.18 -8.99
N ASN A 273 8.16 -2.64 -7.74
CA ASN A 273 9.47 -3.03 -7.23
C ASN A 273 9.97 -4.20 -8.08
N LEU A 274 11.16 -4.04 -8.70
CA LEU A 274 11.70 -5.06 -9.58
C LEU A 274 12.22 -6.22 -8.73
N ASP A 275 11.37 -7.22 -8.53
CA ASP A 275 11.66 -8.47 -7.82
C ASP A 275 11.15 -9.70 -8.62
N PRO A 276 11.67 -10.92 -8.34
CA PRO A 276 11.33 -12.13 -9.11
C PRO A 276 9.83 -12.40 -9.20
N ARG A 277 9.09 -12.11 -8.13
CA ARG A 277 7.65 -12.33 -8.02
C ARG A 277 6.84 -11.53 -9.06
N LYS A 278 7.40 -10.41 -9.56
CA LYS A 278 6.77 -9.59 -10.60
C LYS A 278 6.86 -10.19 -12.00
N ASN A 279 7.59 -11.29 -12.16
CA ASN A 279 7.66 -12.10 -13.38
C ASN A 279 8.11 -11.31 -14.62
N LEU A 280 9.08 -10.41 -14.43
CA LEU A 280 9.51 -9.48 -15.48
C LEU A 280 10.24 -10.19 -16.62
N ILE A 281 11.01 -11.25 -16.33
CA ILE A 281 11.70 -12.04 -17.39
C ILE A 281 10.68 -12.68 -18.33
N PHE A 282 9.59 -13.21 -17.78
CA PHE A 282 8.46 -13.72 -18.57
C PHE A 282 7.81 -12.61 -19.42
N SER A 283 7.63 -11.41 -18.85
CA SER A 283 7.09 -10.25 -19.55
C SER A 283 7.97 -9.83 -20.72
N ILE A 284 9.30 -9.72 -20.49
CA ILE A 284 10.30 -9.37 -21.52
C ILE A 284 10.28 -10.38 -22.67
N LYS A 285 10.34 -11.68 -22.36
CA LYS A 285 10.31 -12.76 -23.34
C LYS A 285 9.07 -12.68 -24.24
N ASN A 286 7.91 -12.49 -23.64
CA ASN A 286 6.66 -12.46 -24.40
C ASN A 286 6.45 -11.13 -25.15
N PHE A 287 6.93 -10.00 -24.61
CA PHE A 287 6.98 -8.74 -25.35
C PHE A 287 7.82 -8.87 -26.62
N LEU A 288 9.02 -9.45 -26.55
CA LEU A 288 9.87 -9.65 -27.74
C LEU A 288 9.19 -10.55 -28.78
N ARG A 289 8.55 -11.62 -28.35
CA ARG A 289 7.77 -12.48 -29.25
C ARG A 289 6.60 -11.75 -29.91
N PHE A 290 5.91 -10.89 -29.15
CA PHE A 290 4.81 -10.09 -29.67
C PHE A 290 5.28 -9.13 -30.75
N VAL A 291 6.34 -8.37 -30.51
CA VAL A 291 6.84 -7.38 -31.49
C VAL A 291 7.44 -8.05 -32.73
N GLU A 292 8.12 -9.18 -32.59
CA GLU A 292 8.69 -9.92 -33.71
C GLU A 292 7.61 -10.56 -34.59
N LYS A 293 6.66 -11.27 -33.98
CA LYS A 293 5.56 -11.93 -34.70
C LYS A 293 4.74 -10.94 -35.52
N ASN A 294 4.58 -9.71 -35.02
CA ASN A 294 3.70 -8.70 -35.60
C ASN A 294 4.45 -7.56 -36.33
N ASN A 295 5.77 -7.67 -36.51
CA ASN A 295 6.63 -6.70 -37.20
C ASN A 295 6.48 -5.27 -36.59
N LEU A 296 6.50 -5.16 -35.27
CA LEU A 296 6.33 -3.88 -34.53
C LEU A 296 7.68 -3.29 -34.12
N ASP A 297 8.45 -2.77 -35.08
CA ASP A 297 9.81 -2.26 -34.83
C ASP A 297 9.86 -0.99 -33.98
N ASN A 298 8.78 -0.23 -33.95
CA ASN A 298 8.67 1.03 -33.20
C ASN A 298 8.23 0.85 -31.75
N PHE A 299 8.22 -0.39 -31.21
CA PHE A 299 7.83 -0.68 -29.83
C PHE A 299 9.03 -0.91 -28.93
N ILE A 300 8.91 -0.42 -27.68
CA ILE A 300 9.80 -0.74 -26.54
C ILE A 300 8.99 -1.19 -25.34
N PHE A 301 9.64 -1.92 -24.43
CA PHE A 301 9.08 -2.26 -23.12
C PHE A 301 9.77 -1.42 -22.04
N VAL A 302 8.99 -0.60 -21.35
CA VAL A 302 9.46 0.31 -20.30
C VAL A 302 9.19 -0.32 -18.93
N LEU A 303 10.25 -0.45 -18.14
CA LEU A 303 10.24 -0.99 -16.78
C LEU A 303 10.53 0.12 -15.79
N GLY A 304 9.51 0.55 -15.01
CA GLY A 304 9.64 1.52 -13.94
C GLY A 304 9.69 0.87 -12.57
N GLY A 305 10.36 1.55 -11.64
CA GLY A 305 10.43 1.17 -10.23
C GLY A 305 11.83 0.89 -9.71
N ALA A 306 11.95 0.83 -8.37
CA ALA A 306 13.22 0.50 -7.71
C ALA A 306 13.52 -0.99 -7.81
N CYS A 307 14.79 -1.32 -8.01
CA CYS A 307 15.24 -2.71 -8.09
C CYS A 307 15.80 -3.21 -6.75
N TRP A 308 15.51 -4.44 -6.40
CA TRP A 308 16.20 -5.15 -5.33
C TRP A 308 17.58 -5.58 -5.83
N LYS A 309 18.63 -5.22 -5.11
CA LYS A 309 20.04 -5.39 -5.55
C LYS A 309 20.34 -6.79 -6.09
N ASP A 310 19.84 -7.83 -5.43
CA ASP A 310 20.13 -9.22 -5.82
C ASP A 310 19.43 -9.60 -7.13
N PHE A 311 18.22 -9.10 -7.37
CA PHE A 311 17.46 -9.36 -8.60
C PHE A 311 17.92 -8.45 -9.76
N GLU A 312 18.49 -7.29 -9.45
CA GLU A 312 18.97 -6.34 -10.46
C GLU A 312 20.05 -6.97 -11.36
N ASN A 313 20.99 -7.71 -10.78
CA ASN A 313 22.04 -8.41 -11.54
C ASN A 313 21.42 -9.47 -12.46
N ILE A 314 20.49 -10.27 -11.94
CA ILE A 314 19.80 -11.30 -12.72
C ILE A 314 19.00 -10.68 -13.88
N LEU A 315 18.27 -9.60 -13.62
CA LEU A 315 17.49 -8.90 -14.64
C LEU A 315 18.40 -8.29 -15.72
N ASN A 316 19.52 -7.66 -15.30
CA ASN A 316 20.49 -7.07 -16.22
C ASN A 316 21.16 -8.14 -17.10
N GLU A 317 21.59 -9.26 -16.52
CA GLU A 317 22.17 -10.38 -17.27
C GLU A 317 21.17 -10.93 -18.31
N ASN A 318 19.92 -11.12 -17.93
CA ASN A 318 18.88 -11.56 -18.87
C ASN A 318 18.68 -10.55 -20.01
N ILE A 319 18.73 -9.24 -19.74
CA ILE A 319 18.59 -8.20 -20.77
C ILE A 319 19.83 -8.18 -21.67
N GLU A 320 21.05 -8.24 -21.11
CA GLU A 320 22.28 -8.26 -21.92
C GLU A 320 22.36 -9.49 -22.85
N ASN A 321 21.89 -10.65 -22.37
CA ASN A 321 21.85 -11.89 -23.17
C ASN A 321 20.86 -11.84 -24.36
N LEU A 322 20.03 -10.77 -24.48
CA LEU A 322 19.15 -10.57 -25.64
C LEU A 322 19.91 -10.09 -26.90
N GLY A 323 21.20 -9.72 -26.77
CA GLY A 323 21.99 -9.17 -27.88
C GLY A 323 21.41 -7.85 -28.38
N GLU A 324 21.20 -7.71 -29.70
CA GLU A 324 20.65 -6.49 -30.31
C GLU A 324 19.22 -6.16 -29.85
N LYS A 325 18.45 -7.15 -29.39
CA LYS A 325 17.08 -6.92 -28.90
C LYS A 325 17.02 -6.22 -27.56
N LYS A 326 18.14 -6.09 -26.83
CA LYS A 326 18.18 -5.39 -25.53
C LYS A 326 17.74 -3.93 -25.65
N ASP A 327 17.95 -3.27 -26.78
CA ASP A 327 17.56 -1.89 -27.02
C ASP A 327 16.03 -1.68 -27.07
N LYS A 328 15.27 -2.79 -27.14
CA LYS A 328 13.80 -2.78 -26.99
C LYS A 328 13.35 -2.77 -25.52
N ILE A 329 14.26 -2.89 -24.55
CA ILE A 329 13.95 -2.94 -23.12
C ILE A 329 14.58 -1.73 -22.42
N LEU A 330 13.74 -0.84 -21.89
CA LEU A 330 14.19 0.39 -21.23
C LEU A 330 13.83 0.35 -19.74
N LYS A 331 14.85 0.34 -18.85
CA LYS A 331 14.67 0.52 -17.41
C LYS A 331 14.79 1.99 -17.07
N ILE A 332 13.73 2.59 -16.52
CA ILE A 332 13.68 4.01 -16.19
C ILE A 332 13.93 4.30 -14.70
N GLY A 333 14.09 3.25 -13.88
CA GLY A 333 14.35 3.40 -12.45
C GLY A 333 13.12 3.91 -11.68
N TYR A 334 13.40 4.65 -10.61
CA TYR A 334 12.34 5.27 -9.79
C TYR A 334 11.61 6.36 -10.59
N VAL A 335 10.29 6.34 -10.50
CA VAL A 335 9.41 7.32 -11.14
C VAL A 335 8.87 8.28 -10.06
N ASP A 336 8.98 9.57 -10.31
CA ASP A 336 8.40 10.59 -9.45
C ASP A 336 6.87 10.50 -9.48
N ASP A 337 6.26 10.65 -8.32
CA ASP A 337 4.82 10.50 -8.15
C ASP A 337 3.97 11.40 -9.09
N GLU A 338 4.48 12.58 -9.43
CA GLU A 338 3.81 13.56 -10.31
C GLU A 338 3.80 13.13 -11.79
N ASP A 339 4.77 12.32 -12.21
CA ASP A 339 4.93 11.86 -13.59
C ASP A 339 4.17 10.57 -13.89
N MET A 340 3.76 9.87 -12.86
CA MET A 340 3.13 8.53 -12.96
C MET A 340 1.92 8.53 -13.89
N SER A 341 1.00 9.50 -13.72
CA SER A 341 -0.21 9.58 -14.56
C SER A 341 0.11 9.78 -16.05
N ALA A 342 1.15 10.54 -16.37
CA ALA A 342 1.59 10.76 -17.74
C ALA A 342 2.21 9.49 -18.35
N LEU A 343 3.05 8.76 -17.58
CA LEU A 343 3.63 7.50 -18.05
C LEU A 343 2.59 6.40 -18.25
N TYR A 344 1.61 6.30 -17.36
CA TYR A 344 0.48 5.37 -17.57
C TYR A 344 -0.33 5.78 -18.79
N SER A 345 -0.68 7.07 -18.94
CA SER A 345 -1.55 7.54 -20.03
C SER A 345 -0.90 7.47 -21.40
N GLY A 346 0.44 7.57 -21.49
CA GLY A 346 1.19 7.52 -22.75
C GLY A 346 1.52 6.10 -23.23
N ALA A 347 1.25 5.07 -22.44
CA ALA A 347 1.54 3.69 -22.78
C ALA A 347 0.43 3.04 -23.61
N GLU A 348 0.78 1.98 -24.37
CA GLU A 348 -0.18 1.20 -25.15
C GLU A 348 -0.95 0.18 -24.29
N MET A 349 -0.28 -0.48 -23.35
CA MET A 349 -0.89 -1.41 -22.38
C MET A 349 0.00 -1.57 -21.16
N PHE A 350 -0.59 -2.00 -20.04
CA PHE A 350 0.08 -2.30 -18.80
C PHE A 350 0.21 -3.82 -18.63
N LEU A 351 1.43 -4.33 -18.46
CA LEU A 351 1.69 -5.73 -18.16
C LEU A 351 2.01 -5.94 -16.70
N TYR A 352 1.24 -6.79 -16.03
CA TYR A 352 1.43 -7.10 -14.63
C TYR A 352 1.20 -8.59 -14.32
N PRO A 353 1.99 -9.50 -14.91
CA PRO A 353 1.84 -10.95 -14.72
C PRO A 353 2.49 -11.42 -13.42
N SER A 354 2.27 -10.68 -12.32
CA SER A 354 2.82 -11.00 -11.01
C SER A 354 2.34 -12.38 -10.55
N LEU A 355 3.24 -13.15 -9.95
CA LEU A 355 2.95 -14.48 -9.44
C LEU A 355 2.11 -14.43 -8.16
N TYR A 356 2.29 -13.37 -7.36
CA TYR A 356 1.54 -13.17 -6.13
C TYR A 356 1.44 -11.69 -5.76
N GLU A 357 0.23 -11.24 -5.36
CA GLU A 357 -0.05 -9.89 -4.86
C GLU A 357 -1.03 -9.93 -3.68
N GLY A 358 -0.83 -9.05 -2.71
CA GLY A 358 -1.82 -8.83 -1.64
C GLY A 358 -3.03 -8.03 -2.12
N PHE A 359 -2.83 -7.07 -3.07
CA PHE A 359 -3.92 -6.28 -3.68
C PHE A 359 -3.68 -6.03 -5.17
N GLY A 360 -2.62 -5.33 -5.55
CA GLY A 360 -2.35 -4.95 -6.94
C GLY A 360 -2.63 -3.46 -7.21
N ILE A 361 -2.12 -2.58 -6.35
CA ILE A 361 -2.26 -1.11 -6.51
C ILE A 361 -1.87 -0.64 -7.92
N PRO A 362 -0.75 -1.09 -8.57
CA PRO A 362 -0.39 -0.64 -9.90
C PRO A 362 -1.43 -0.96 -10.99
N VAL A 363 -2.17 -2.06 -10.84
CA VAL A 363 -3.29 -2.38 -11.74
C VAL A 363 -4.40 -1.34 -11.63
N LEU A 364 -4.72 -0.93 -10.39
CA LEU A 364 -5.72 0.09 -10.14
C LEU A 364 -5.28 1.48 -10.65
N GLU A 365 -4.00 1.81 -10.54
CA GLU A 365 -3.39 3.04 -11.06
C GLU A 365 -3.50 3.10 -12.59
N ALA A 366 -3.12 2.01 -13.27
CA ALA A 366 -3.24 1.89 -14.72
C ALA A 366 -4.70 2.08 -15.17
N MET A 367 -5.67 1.43 -14.50
CA MET A 367 -7.09 1.57 -14.80
C MET A 367 -7.58 3.02 -14.63
N LYS A 368 -7.16 3.73 -13.58
CA LYS A 368 -7.51 5.15 -13.36
C LYS A 368 -6.96 6.06 -14.47
N CYS A 369 -5.78 5.75 -14.99
CA CYS A 369 -5.17 6.47 -16.09
C CYS A 369 -5.70 6.07 -17.48
N GLY A 370 -6.69 5.19 -17.55
CA GLY A 370 -7.25 4.71 -18.80
C GLY A 370 -6.29 3.85 -19.61
N LEU A 371 -5.32 3.20 -18.96
CA LEU A 371 -4.42 2.26 -19.60
C LEU A 371 -5.00 0.85 -19.51
N PRO A 372 -5.22 0.13 -20.64
CA PRO A 372 -5.72 -1.22 -20.63
C PRO A 372 -4.70 -2.18 -20.02
N VAL A 373 -5.18 -3.14 -19.21
CA VAL A 373 -4.36 -3.98 -18.34
C VAL A 373 -4.41 -5.45 -18.77
N ILE A 374 -3.23 -6.07 -18.81
CA ILE A 374 -3.05 -7.52 -18.83
C ILE A 374 -2.36 -7.92 -17.54
N CYS A 375 -3.01 -8.72 -16.71
CA CYS A 375 -2.44 -9.17 -15.43
C CYS A 375 -2.67 -10.67 -15.23
N SER A 376 -2.02 -11.25 -14.21
CA SER A 376 -2.25 -12.65 -13.87
C SER A 376 -3.66 -12.90 -13.32
N ASN A 377 -4.12 -14.15 -13.50
CA ASN A 377 -5.39 -14.64 -12.96
C ASN A 377 -5.26 -15.18 -11.54
N THR A 378 -4.16 -14.86 -10.84
CA THR A 378 -3.82 -15.40 -9.52
C THR A 378 -4.02 -14.36 -8.41
N THR A 379 -4.17 -14.83 -7.19
CA THR A 379 -4.26 -14.04 -5.96
C THR A 379 -5.32 -12.93 -6.02
N SER A 380 -4.97 -11.71 -5.63
CA SER A 380 -5.90 -10.57 -5.56
C SER A 380 -6.16 -9.86 -6.90
N LEU A 381 -5.33 -10.09 -7.93
CA LEU A 381 -5.43 -9.35 -9.18
C LEU A 381 -6.79 -9.49 -9.88
N PRO A 382 -7.41 -10.69 -9.94
CA PRO A 382 -8.77 -10.85 -10.47
C PRO A 382 -9.83 -10.02 -9.73
N GLU A 383 -9.63 -9.80 -8.41
CA GLU A 383 -10.55 -8.99 -7.60
C GLU A 383 -10.46 -7.50 -7.96
N VAL A 384 -9.27 -7.01 -8.30
CA VAL A 384 -9.05 -5.61 -8.67
C VAL A 384 -9.50 -5.33 -10.09
N ILE A 385 -9.00 -6.10 -11.07
CA ILE A 385 -9.28 -5.85 -12.49
C ILE A 385 -10.74 -6.16 -12.86
N GLY A 386 -11.36 -7.18 -12.25
CA GLY A 386 -12.71 -7.65 -12.65
C GLY A 386 -12.74 -8.08 -14.12
N ASP A 387 -13.66 -7.49 -14.90
CA ASP A 387 -13.83 -7.75 -16.33
C ASP A 387 -13.35 -6.56 -17.20
N CYS A 388 -12.42 -5.76 -16.65
CA CYS A 388 -11.94 -4.53 -17.29
C CYS A 388 -10.57 -4.67 -17.96
N GLY A 389 -10.14 -5.91 -18.25
CA GLY A 389 -8.87 -6.23 -18.87
C GLY A 389 -8.72 -7.74 -19.05
N ILE A 390 -7.53 -8.18 -19.44
CA ILE A 390 -7.26 -9.61 -19.70
C ILE A 390 -6.52 -10.22 -18.51
N LYS A 391 -7.03 -11.33 -18.03
CA LYS A 391 -6.40 -12.15 -16.98
C LYS A 391 -5.76 -13.37 -17.63
N ILE A 392 -4.49 -13.61 -17.34
CA ILE A 392 -3.70 -14.70 -17.93
C ILE A 392 -3.11 -15.61 -16.84
N ASN A 393 -2.84 -16.86 -17.20
CA ASN A 393 -1.96 -17.70 -16.42
C ASN A 393 -0.51 -17.15 -16.53
N PRO A 394 0.13 -16.74 -15.42
CA PRO A 394 1.47 -16.12 -15.44
C PRO A 394 2.60 -17.07 -15.87
N TYR A 395 2.28 -18.30 -16.19
CA TYR A 395 3.21 -19.31 -16.72
C TYR A 395 2.91 -19.69 -18.18
N SER A 396 1.86 -19.12 -18.80
CA SER A 396 1.44 -19.45 -20.17
C SER A 396 1.89 -18.40 -21.18
N ASP A 397 2.98 -18.68 -21.89
CA ASP A 397 3.46 -17.84 -23.01
C ASP A 397 2.35 -17.62 -24.07
N ALA A 398 1.56 -18.66 -24.35
CA ALA A 398 0.49 -18.59 -25.36
C ALA A 398 -0.63 -17.63 -24.96
N GLU A 399 -1.07 -17.66 -23.68
CA GLU A 399 -2.09 -16.75 -23.18
C GLU A 399 -1.58 -15.30 -23.16
N MET A 400 -0.33 -15.06 -22.74
CA MET A 400 0.26 -13.73 -22.73
C MET A 400 0.33 -13.14 -24.15
N LEU A 401 0.81 -13.92 -25.12
CA LEU A 401 0.92 -13.47 -26.50
C LEU A 401 -0.47 -13.17 -27.08
N ALA A 402 -1.43 -14.06 -26.92
CA ALA A 402 -2.80 -13.86 -27.39
C ALA A 402 -3.46 -12.65 -26.73
N ALA A 403 -3.21 -12.43 -25.43
CA ALA A 403 -3.72 -11.26 -24.70
C ALA A 403 -3.15 -9.95 -25.24
N MET A 404 -1.84 -9.89 -25.53
CA MET A 404 -1.20 -8.71 -26.11
C MET A 404 -1.72 -8.42 -27.52
N GLU A 405 -1.86 -9.46 -28.35
CA GLU A 405 -2.42 -9.34 -29.71
C GLU A 405 -3.87 -8.84 -29.67
N LYS A 406 -4.71 -9.44 -28.83
CA LYS A 406 -6.09 -9.00 -28.66
C LYS A 406 -6.18 -7.54 -28.20
N MET A 407 -5.41 -7.19 -27.14
CA MET A 407 -5.41 -5.84 -26.58
C MET A 407 -4.92 -4.78 -27.57
N TYR A 408 -4.03 -5.15 -28.49
CA TYR A 408 -3.45 -4.20 -29.43
C TYR A 408 -4.27 -4.06 -30.72
N PHE A 409 -4.75 -5.18 -31.29
CA PHE A 409 -5.40 -5.19 -32.61
C PHE A 409 -6.92 -5.05 -32.55
N ASP A 410 -7.57 -5.49 -31.47
CA ASP A 410 -9.01 -5.35 -31.27
C ASP A 410 -9.31 -4.01 -30.59
N ARG A 411 -9.53 -2.98 -31.41
CA ARG A 411 -9.74 -1.60 -30.92
C ARG A 411 -11.00 -1.47 -30.08
N ASP A 412 -12.08 -2.13 -30.47
CA ASP A 412 -13.35 -2.06 -29.75
C ASP A 412 -13.23 -2.70 -28.37
N PHE A 413 -12.60 -3.85 -28.28
CA PHE A 413 -12.30 -4.51 -27.01
C PHE A 413 -11.38 -3.65 -26.12
N ARG A 414 -10.35 -3.04 -26.72
CA ARG A 414 -9.44 -2.14 -26.00
C ARG A 414 -10.18 -0.94 -25.39
N GLU A 415 -11.02 -0.25 -26.16
CA GLU A 415 -11.81 0.91 -25.66
C GLU A 415 -12.85 0.47 -24.61
N GLU A 416 -13.42 -0.71 -24.75
CA GLU A 416 -14.28 -1.29 -23.74
C GLU A 416 -13.52 -1.50 -22.41
N CYS A 417 -12.30 -2.08 -22.47
CA CYS A 417 -11.44 -2.27 -21.29
C CYS A 417 -11.06 -0.94 -20.63
N ILE A 418 -10.74 0.09 -21.41
CA ILE A 418 -10.41 1.43 -20.91
C ILE A 418 -11.61 2.03 -20.16
N THR A 419 -12.76 2.06 -20.80
CA THR A 419 -13.99 2.66 -20.23
C THR A 419 -14.42 1.93 -18.96
N LYS A 420 -14.51 0.61 -19.00
CA LYS A 420 -14.86 -0.23 -17.85
C LYS A 420 -13.83 -0.10 -16.74
N GLY A 421 -12.54 0.00 -17.09
CA GLY A 421 -11.44 0.16 -16.14
C GLY A 421 -11.56 1.46 -15.34
N ILE A 422 -11.76 2.59 -16.01
CA ILE A 422 -11.97 3.88 -15.38
C ILE A 422 -13.19 3.83 -14.44
N ASP A 423 -14.32 3.28 -14.90
CA ASP A 423 -15.54 3.21 -14.10
C ASP A 423 -15.38 2.29 -12.89
N ARG A 424 -14.78 1.11 -13.07
CA ARG A 424 -14.48 0.19 -11.97
C ARG A 424 -13.56 0.83 -10.93
N SER A 425 -12.56 1.58 -11.37
CA SER A 425 -11.59 2.22 -10.47
C SER A 425 -12.24 3.18 -9.46
N LYS A 426 -13.38 3.79 -9.79
CA LYS A 426 -14.18 4.65 -8.90
C LYS A 426 -14.78 3.89 -7.70
N MET A 427 -14.82 2.56 -7.75
CA MET A 427 -15.27 1.75 -6.63
C MET A 427 -14.23 1.69 -5.49
N PHE A 428 -12.96 1.96 -5.80
CA PHE A 428 -11.83 1.88 -4.89
C PHE A 428 -11.45 3.26 -4.37
N THR A 429 -11.93 3.63 -3.18
CA THR A 429 -11.66 4.93 -2.55
C THR A 429 -11.28 4.75 -1.09
N TRP A 430 -10.43 5.61 -0.57
CA TRP A 430 -10.06 5.61 0.84
C TRP A 430 -11.27 5.86 1.74
N LYS A 431 -12.20 6.70 1.28
CA LYS A 431 -13.47 6.91 1.98
C LYS A 431 -14.21 5.59 2.21
N LYS A 432 -14.44 4.78 1.16
CA LYS A 432 -15.11 3.48 1.28
C LYS A 432 -14.33 2.49 2.14
N CYS A 433 -13.00 2.49 2.05
CA CYS A 433 -12.14 1.69 2.90
C CYS A 433 -12.40 2.00 4.38
N VAL A 434 -12.36 3.28 4.75
CA VAL A 434 -12.54 3.70 6.14
C VAL A 434 -14.01 3.62 6.57
N ASP A 435 -14.98 3.78 5.67
CA ASP A 435 -16.41 3.55 5.99
C ASP A 435 -16.64 2.11 6.52
N VAL A 436 -16.01 1.10 5.90
CA VAL A 436 -16.10 -0.30 6.38
C VAL A 436 -15.46 -0.45 7.76
N ILE A 437 -14.26 0.12 7.95
CA ILE A 437 -13.52 0.09 9.21
C ILE A 437 -14.33 0.79 10.31
N GLN A 438 -14.81 2.01 10.05
CA GLN A 438 -15.60 2.81 10.98
C GLN A 438 -16.87 2.09 11.41
N ASN A 439 -17.64 1.55 10.46
CA ASN A 439 -18.89 0.83 10.76
C ASN A 439 -18.62 -0.37 11.68
N LYS A 440 -17.53 -1.10 11.46
CA LYS A 440 -17.15 -2.21 12.36
C LYS A 440 -16.77 -1.72 13.75
N ILE A 441 -15.97 -0.66 13.86
CA ILE A 441 -15.57 -0.09 15.15
C ILE A 441 -16.79 0.42 15.92
N ILE A 442 -17.66 1.18 15.26
CA ILE A 442 -18.88 1.72 15.85
C ILE A 442 -19.81 0.61 16.33
N GLY A 443 -20.04 -0.40 15.47
CA GLY A 443 -20.87 -1.55 15.82
C GLY A 443 -20.33 -2.32 17.03
N ASP A 444 -19.02 -2.45 17.14
CA ASP A 444 -18.38 -3.16 18.26
C ASP A 444 -18.37 -2.33 19.57
N ILE A 445 -18.27 -1.01 19.50
CA ILE A 445 -18.20 -0.15 20.70
C ILE A 445 -19.57 0.30 21.18
N TRP A 446 -20.46 0.70 20.27
CA TRP A 446 -21.78 1.21 20.61
C TRP A 446 -22.90 0.17 20.48
N GLY A 447 -22.75 -0.85 19.62
CA GLY A 447 -23.74 -1.92 19.46
C GLY A 447 -23.69 -3.01 20.53
N ALA A 448 -22.69 -2.98 21.41
CA ALA A 448 -22.55 -3.92 22.54
C ALA A 448 -23.24 -3.43 23.85
N LYS A 449 -24.13 -2.40 23.75
CA LYS A 449 -24.91 -1.88 24.87
C LYS A 449 -26.34 -2.46 24.89
#